data_4b99e202102c77917b3dc3c5ce97c74b
#
_entry.id   4b99e202102c77917b3dc3c5ce97c74b
#
_cell.length_a   1.000
_cell.length_b   1.000
_cell.length_c   1.000
_cell.angle_alpha   90.00
_cell.angle_beta   90.00
_cell.angle_gamma   90.00
#
_symmetry.space_group_name_H-M   'P 1'
#
loop_
_entity.id
_entity.type
_entity.pdbx_description
1 polymer ?
#
loop_
_entity_poly.entity_id
_entity_poly.type
_entity_poly.pdbx_seq_one_letter_code
_entity_poly.pdbx_strand_id
1 'polypeptide(L)'
;ERLAHTSTIPQQKETMTRLQKFLTPKFYEETIFGNSMLSPFHRNNRAYYRFQFKILHDNQVEITFYPKVKNTQLVTGGVIVESKTGRIRWGKIAGEFDMINFTLNFVMSDDKLSPVIPQSCELNAKFKFMGNIVKAQNTAIYGMPALNKDSVGSLTMRQLMDSIRHNTLTTEENAIYTKYYAALAQDST
;
A
#
# COMPACT_ATOMS: atom_id res chain seq x y z
N GLU A 1 11.66 0.41 -3.28
CA GLU A 1 10.86 1.47 -2.67
C GLU A 1 11.75 2.26 -1.72
N ARG A 2 12.07 3.51 -2.07
CA ARG A 2 12.88 4.38 -1.19
C ARG A 2 11.94 5.32 -0.46
N LEU A 3 11.70 5.05 0.81
CA LEU A 3 10.96 5.94 1.69
C LEU A 3 11.97 6.72 2.55
N ALA A 4 12.07 8.02 2.30
CA ALA A 4 12.93 8.89 3.09
C ALA A 4 12.10 9.56 4.19
N HIS A 5 12.50 9.36 5.45
CA HIS A 5 11.92 10.05 6.59
C HIS A 5 12.91 10.98 7.22
N THR A 6 12.49 12.20 7.45
CA THR A 6 13.20 13.17 8.28
C THR A 6 12.37 13.46 9.53
N SER A 7 12.64 12.77 10.62
CA SER A 7 12.13 13.15 11.93
C SER A 7 13.24 13.08 12.95
N THR A 8 13.37 14.14 13.74
CA THR A 8 14.33 14.24 14.84
C THR A 8 13.81 13.60 16.13
N ILE A 9 12.52 13.26 16.20
CA ILE A 9 11.89 12.68 17.39
C ILE A 9 11.67 11.17 17.15
N PRO A 10 12.31 10.26 17.93
CA PRO A 10 12.22 8.80 17.71
C PRO A 10 10.79 8.25 17.69
N GLN A 11 9.92 8.74 18.58
CA GLN A 11 8.51 8.32 18.65
C GLN A 11 7.70 8.72 17.40
N GLN A 12 7.99 9.88 16.80
CA GLN A 12 7.37 10.28 15.53
C GLN A 12 7.81 9.40 14.37
N LYS A 13 9.08 8.96 14.37
CA LYS A 13 9.61 8.05 13.35
C LYS A 13 8.87 6.71 13.35
N GLU A 14 8.62 6.14 14.53
CA GLU A 14 7.88 4.89 14.65
C GLU A 14 6.42 5.05 14.16
N THR A 15 5.75 6.12 14.56
CA THR A 15 4.39 6.44 14.10
C THR A 15 4.34 6.62 12.59
N MET A 16 5.31 7.32 12.01
CA MET A 16 5.41 7.49 10.56
C MET A 16 5.61 6.16 9.84
N THR A 17 6.45 5.28 10.38
CA THR A 17 6.66 3.93 9.83
C THR A 17 5.37 3.12 9.85
N ARG A 18 4.59 3.20 10.92
CA ARG A 18 3.28 2.54 11.01
C ARG A 18 2.26 3.08 10.00
N LEU A 19 2.33 4.37 9.68
CA LEU A 19 1.44 5.00 8.69
C LEU A 19 1.80 4.66 7.24
N GLN A 20 3.03 4.22 6.96
CA GLN A 20 3.47 3.87 5.60
C GLN A 20 2.62 2.78 4.95
N LYS A 21 2.16 1.79 5.72
CA LYS A 21 1.29 0.73 5.20
C LYS A 21 0.00 1.25 4.56
N PHE A 22 -0.46 2.45 4.96
CA PHE A 22 -1.62 3.09 4.37
C PHE A 22 -1.34 3.74 3.01
N LEU A 23 -0.06 3.93 2.65
CA LEU A 23 0.32 4.49 1.37
C LEU A 23 0.39 3.44 0.25
N THR A 24 0.36 2.15 0.59
CA THR A 24 0.34 1.04 -0.39
C THR A 24 -0.96 0.25 -0.29
N PRO A 25 -2.12 0.87 -0.56
CA PRO A 25 -3.41 0.21 -0.41
C PRO A 25 -3.62 -0.86 -1.50
N LYS A 26 -4.08 -2.02 -1.07
CA LYS A 26 -4.39 -3.15 -1.94
C LYS A 26 -5.92 -3.25 -2.12
N PHE A 27 -6.47 -2.36 -2.91
CA PHE A 27 -7.92 -2.18 -3.01
C PHE A 27 -8.71 -3.42 -3.41
N TYR A 28 -8.14 -4.29 -4.25
CA TYR A 28 -8.80 -5.48 -4.77
C TYR A 28 -8.57 -6.75 -3.95
N GLU A 29 -7.68 -6.70 -2.93
CA GLU A 29 -7.52 -7.78 -1.97
C GLU A 29 -8.60 -7.73 -0.88
N GLU A 30 -8.74 -8.78 -0.11
CA GLU A 30 -9.73 -8.86 0.97
C GLU A 30 -9.51 -7.79 2.04
N THR A 31 -8.26 -7.43 2.28
CA THR A 31 -7.87 -6.36 3.20
C THR A 31 -7.08 -5.28 2.48
N ILE A 32 -7.35 -4.01 2.82
CA ILE A 32 -6.74 -2.86 2.12
C ILE A 32 -5.31 -2.58 2.62
N PHE A 33 -5.10 -2.59 3.94
CA PHE A 33 -3.89 -2.09 4.58
C PHE A 33 -3.25 -3.19 5.44
N GLY A 34 -2.48 -4.07 4.83
CA GLY A 34 -1.70 -5.07 5.54
C GLY A 34 -2.52 -5.85 6.59
N ASN A 35 -3.64 -6.41 6.19
CA ASN A 35 -4.58 -7.20 7.02
C ASN A 35 -5.32 -6.38 8.10
N SER A 36 -5.33 -5.05 8.00
CA SER A 36 -5.92 -4.22 9.04
C SER A 36 -7.38 -3.84 8.81
N MET A 37 -7.80 -3.68 7.55
CA MET A 37 -9.15 -3.22 7.22
C MET A 37 -9.72 -3.98 6.03
N LEU A 38 -11.01 -4.30 6.08
CA LEU A 38 -11.70 -5.03 5.04
C LEU A 38 -11.98 -4.12 3.83
N SER A 39 -11.61 -4.59 2.65
CA SER A 39 -11.86 -3.85 1.41
C SER A 39 -13.33 -3.85 1.05
N PRO A 40 -13.96 -2.69 0.77
CA PRO A 40 -15.32 -2.64 0.25
C PRO A 40 -15.44 -3.21 -1.18
N PHE A 41 -14.33 -3.36 -1.89
CA PHE A 41 -14.31 -3.84 -3.28
C PHE A 41 -14.16 -5.35 -3.40
N HIS A 42 -13.77 -6.03 -2.32
CA HIS A 42 -13.66 -7.48 -2.32
C HIS A 42 -15.03 -8.13 -2.08
N ARG A 43 -15.35 -9.15 -2.88
CA ARG A 43 -16.68 -9.81 -2.88
C ARG A 43 -17.10 -10.36 -1.51
N ASN A 44 -16.13 -10.89 -0.73
CA ASN A 44 -16.39 -11.48 0.58
C ASN A 44 -16.85 -10.45 1.61
N ASN A 45 -16.46 -9.20 1.44
CA ASN A 45 -16.75 -8.12 2.36
C ASN A 45 -18.03 -7.35 2.03
N ARG A 46 -18.65 -7.64 0.89
CA ARG A 46 -19.80 -6.92 0.38
C ARG A 46 -21.00 -6.92 1.36
N ALA A 47 -21.12 -7.95 2.16
CA ALA A 47 -22.15 -8.07 3.18
C ALA A 47 -22.04 -7.02 4.30
N TYR A 48 -20.85 -6.49 4.57
CA TYR A 48 -20.58 -5.51 5.63
C TYR A 48 -20.84 -4.07 5.22
N TYR A 49 -21.01 -3.80 3.90
CA TYR A 49 -21.15 -2.44 3.36
C TYR A 49 -22.51 -2.18 2.75
N ARG A 50 -22.93 -0.92 2.76
CA ARG A 50 -23.98 -0.35 1.92
C ARG A 50 -23.33 0.45 0.81
N PHE A 51 -23.90 0.37 -0.39
CA PHE A 51 -23.42 1.06 -1.56
C PHE A 51 -24.51 1.98 -2.13
N GLN A 52 -24.09 3.14 -2.60
CA GLN A 52 -24.89 4.05 -3.38
C GLN A 52 -24.18 4.30 -4.70
N PHE A 53 -24.94 4.43 -5.77
CA PHE A 53 -24.42 4.59 -7.11
C PHE A 53 -25.02 5.85 -7.73
N LYS A 54 -24.16 6.64 -8.37
CA LYS A 54 -24.56 7.80 -9.13
C LYS A 54 -23.88 7.77 -10.48
N ILE A 55 -24.67 7.77 -11.55
CA ILE A 55 -24.15 7.86 -12.92
C ILE A 55 -23.70 9.30 -13.15
N LEU A 56 -22.47 9.47 -13.60
CA LEU A 56 -21.88 10.71 -13.98
C LEU A 56 -21.80 10.79 -15.52
N HIS A 57 -21.37 11.94 -16.04
CA HIS A 57 -21.06 12.08 -17.46
C HIS A 57 -19.82 11.26 -17.84
N ASP A 58 -19.58 11.04 -19.11
CA ASP A 58 -18.37 10.41 -19.66
C ASP A 58 -18.12 8.95 -19.25
N ASN A 59 -19.17 8.15 -19.18
CA ASN A 59 -19.07 6.72 -18.80
C ASN A 59 -18.49 6.47 -17.39
N GLN A 60 -18.66 7.39 -16.48
CA GLN A 60 -18.21 7.25 -15.10
C GLN A 60 -19.38 7.01 -14.16
N VAL A 61 -19.13 6.24 -13.10
CA VAL A 61 -20.04 5.97 -12.01
C VAL A 61 -19.37 6.30 -10.69
N GLU A 62 -19.99 7.13 -9.90
CA GLU A 62 -19.60 7.33 -8.52
C GLU A 62 -20.21 6.22 -7.67
N ILE A 63 -19.38 5.52 -6.92
CA ILE A 63 -19.78 4.50 -5.96
C ILE A 63 -19.38 4.98 -4.58
N THR A 64 -20.39 5.29 -3.75
CA THR A 64 -20.18 5.61 -2.34
C THR A 64 -20.46 4.39 -1.49
N PHE A 65 -19.64 4.16 -0.49
CA PHE A 65 -19.78 3.01 0.42
C PHE A 65 -19.60 3.40 1.86
N TYR A 66 -20.37 2.76 2.73
CA TYR A 66 -20.30 2.92 4.18
C TYR A 66 -20.63 1.61 4.91
N PRO A 67 -20.03 1.41 6.09
CA PRO A 67 -20.32 0.25 6.92
C PRO A 67 -21.78 0.16 7.31
N LYS A 68 -22.35 -1.04 7.32
CA LYS A 68 -23.67 -1.29 7.90
C LYS A 68 -23.68 -1.18 9.41
N VAL A 69 -22.55 -1.47 10.04
CA VAL A 69 -22.34 -1.40 11.48
C VAL A 69 -21.04 -0.67 11.74
N LYS A 70 -21.00 0.19 12.76
CA LYS A 70 -19.78 0.90 13.14
C LYS A 70 -18.72 -0.10 13.61
N ASN A 71 -17.60 -0.15 12.92
CA ASN A 71 -16.48 -1.06 13.20
C ASN A 71 -15.18 -0.42 12.68
N THR A 72 -14.12 -0.47 13.46
CA THR A 72 -12.80 0.06 13.11
C THR A 72 -12.08 -0.72 12.01
N GLN A 73 -12.56 -1.93 11.69
CA GLN A 73 -12.07 -2.71 10.54
C GLN A 73 -12.73 -2.34 9.22
N LEU A 74 -13.70 -1.43 9.24
CA LEU A 74 -14.46 -1.03 8.07
C LEU A 74 -14.18 0.44 7.75
N VAL A 75 -14.18 0.75 6.46
CA VAL A 75 -13.91 2.09 5.93
C VAL A 75 -15.16 2.70 5.32
N THR A 76 -15.21 4.00 5.23
CA THR A 76 -16.20 4.74 4.47
C THR A 76 -15.52 5.51 3.34
N GLY A 77 -16.25 5.82 2.28
CA GLY A 77 -15.69 6.61 1.20
C GLY A 77 -16.46 6.54 -0.09
N GLY A 78 -15.78 6.94 -1.15
CA GLY A 78 -16.32 6.90 -2.50
C GLY A 78 -15.23 6.76 -3.54
N VAL A 79 -15.58 6.17 -4.66
CA VAL A 79 -14.69 6.00 -5.80
C VAL A 79 -15.41 6.36 -7.09
N ILE A 80 -14.66 6.85 -8.05
CA ILE A 80 -15.09 6.99 -9.44
C ILE A 80 -14.60 5.79 -10.23
N VAL A 81 -15.52 5.14 -10.88
CA VAL A 81 -15.30 3.91 -11.65
C VAL A 81 -15.69 4.16 -13.11
N GLU A 82 -14.90 3.64 -14.03
CA GLU A 82 -15.26 3.61 -15.43
C GLU A 82 -16.33 2.53 -15.67
N SER A 83 -17.48 2.89 -16.19
CA SER A 83 -18.64 2.00 -16.29
C SER A 83 -18.40 0.81 -17.22
N LYS A 84 -17.60 0.97 -18.29
CA LYS A 84 -17.32 -0.08 -19.27
C LYS A 84 -16.36 -1.16 -18.75
N THR A 85 -15.36 -0.76 -17.98
CA THR A 85 -14.28 -1.66 -17.54
C THR A 85 -14.39 -2.07 -16.07
N GLY A 86 -15.15 -1.34 -15.26
CA GLY A 86 -15.21 -1.49 -13.82
C GLY A 86 -13.95 -1.01 -13.10
N ARG A 87 -13.02 -0.33 -13.80
CA ARG A 87 -11.76 0.15 -13.21
C ARG A 87 -12.01 1.37 -12.33
N ILE A 88 -11.46 1.34 -11.13
CA ILE A 88 -11.39 2.52 -10.27
C ILE A 88 -10.40 3.50 -10.87
N ARG A 89 -10.80 4.77 -10.98
CA ARG A 89 -9.95 5.86 -11.48
C ARG A 89 -9.35 6.66 -10.34
N TRP A 90 -10.15 7.06 -9.40
CA TRP A 90 -9.72 7.77 -8.22
C TRP A 90 -10.76 7.61 -7.11
N GLY A 91 -10.37 7.94 -5.90
CA GLY A 91 -11.29 7.87 -4.79
C GLY A 91 -10.74 8.41 -3.49
N LYS A 92 -11.60 8.35 -2.50
CA LYS A 92 -11.32 8.77 -1.14
C LYS A 92 -11.84 7.72 -0.18
N ILE A 93 -10.98 7.33 0.77
CA ILE A 93 -11.32 6.39 1.84
C ILE A 93 -11.03 7.06 3.17
N ALA A 94 -11.92 6.90 4.14
CA ALA A 94 -11.73 7.35 5.50
C ALA A 94 -12.06 6.23 6.48
N GLY A 95 -11.36 6.21 7.60
CA GLY A 95 -11.55 5.22 8.65
C GLY A 95 -10.86 5.59 9.94
N GLU A 96 -10.98 4.69 10.91
CA GLU A 96 -10.31 4.79 12.20
C GLU A 96 -9.52 3.50 12.44
N PHE A 97 -8.26 3.64 12.78
CA PHE A 97 -7.39 2.52 13.10
C PHE A 97 -6.53 2.89 14.31
N ASP A 98 -6.62 2.12 15.39
CA ASP A 98 -5.79 2.28 16.58
C ASP A 98 -5.77 3.75 17.10
N MET A 99 -6.95 4.35 17.28
CA MET A 99 -7.16 5.76 17.66
C MET A 99 -6.70 6.80 16.61
N ILE A 100 -6.25 6.35 15.44
CA ILE A 100 -5.86 7.22 14.34
C ILE A 100 -7.04 7.34 13.38
N ASN A 101 -7.59 8.54 13.27
CA ASN A 101 -8.54 8.86 12.21
C ASN A 101 -7.75 9.23 10.95
N PHE A 102 -8.05 8.61 9.84
CA PHE A 102 -7.35 8.87 8.59
C PHE A 102 -8.30 9.13 7.42
N THR A 103 -7.78 9.83 6.45
CA THR A 103 -8.37 9.98 5.12
C THR A 103 -7.27 9.72 4.10
N LEU A 104 -7.54 8.83 3.15
CA LEU A 104 -6.68 8.52 2.02
C LEU A 104 -7.37 8.95 0.74
N ASN A 105 -6.78 9.91 0.03
CA ASN A 105 -7.12 10.24 -1.34
C ASN A 105 -6.18 9.46 -2.27
N PHE A 106 -6.68 8.91 -3.36
CA PHE A 106 -5.85 8.16 -4.28
C PHE A 106 -6.31 8.32 -5.73
N VAL A 107 -5.35 8.26 -6.63
CA VAL A 107 -5.55 8.23 -8.08
C VAL A 107 -4.93 6.94 -8.59
N MET A 108 -5.71 6.16 -9.32
CA MET A 108 -5.20 4.93 -9.94
C MET A 108 -4.45 5.27 -11.22
N SER A 109 -3.49 4.44 -11.56
CA SER A 109 -2.70 4.68 -12.75
C SER A 109 -3.54 4.49 -14.02
N ASP A 110 -3.24 5.26 -15.04
CA ASP A 110 -3.65 4.99 -16.42
C ASP A 110 -2.90 3.76 -16.96
N ASP A 111 -3.12 3.40 -18.23
CA ASP A 111 -2.71 2.13 -18.83
C ASP A 111 -1.21 1.77 -18.79
N LYS A 112 -0.36 2.67 -18.30
CA LYS A 112 1.10 2.48 -18.24
C LYS A 112 1.60 1.75 -17.00
N LEU A 113 0.85 1.80 -15.90
CA LEU A 113 1.14 1.07 -14.67
C LEU A 113 0.09 -0.03 -14.47
N SER A 114 0.41 -1.04 -13.66
CA SER A 114 -0.58 -2.05 -13.29
C SER A 114 -1.87 -1.39 -12.78
N PRO A 115 -3.06 -1.77 -13.28
CA PRO A 115 -4.34 -1.19 -12.87
C PRO A 115 -4.69 -1.39 -11.39
N VAL A 116 -3.91 -2.18 -10.67
CA VAL A 116 -4.05 -2.46 -9.24
C VAL A 116 -3.22 -1.55 -8.35
N ILE A 117 -2.27 -0.81 -8.94
CA ILE A 117 -1.37 0.07 -8.20
C ILE A 117 -1.83 1.51 -8.36
N PRO A 118 -2.01 2.29 -7.29
CA PRO A 118 -2.29 3.71 -7.42
C PRO A 118 -1.09 4.45 -8.02
N GLN A 119 -1.36 5.47 -8.80
CA GLN A 119 -0.34 6.41 -9.27
C GLN A 119 0.09 7.37 -8.17
N SER A 120 -0.87 7.77 -7.34
CA SER A 120 -0.59 8.61 -6.18
C SER A 120 -1.56 8.32 -5.04
N CYS A 121 -1.05 8.48 -3.83
CA CYS A 121 -1.81 8.41 -2.59
C CYS A 121 -1.45 9.59 -1.70
N GLU A 122 -2.45 10.23 -1.12
CA GLU A 122 -2.29 11.26 -0.10
C GLU A 122 -3.02 10.81 1.16
N LEU A 123 -2.26 10.57 2.22
CA LEU A 123 -2.76 10.18 3.53
C LEU A 123 -2.75 11.37 4.47
N ASN A 124 -3.90 11.70 5.01
CA ASN A 124 -4.07 12.64 6.10
C ASN A 124 -4.52 11.88 7.34
N ALA A 125 -3.70 11.87 8.38
CA ALA A 125 -3.97 11.17 9.62
C ALA A 125 -4.01 12.14 10.80
N LYS A 126 -4.92 11.87 11.74
CA LYS A 126 -5.08 12.64 12.98
C LYS A 126 -5.25 11.68 14.14
N PHE A 127 -4.42 11.80 15.14
CA PHE A 127 -4.56 11.05 16.38
C PHE A 127 -4.47 11.95 17.61
N LYS A 128 -5.12 11.50 18.69
CA LYS A 128 -5.07 12.15 19.99
C LYS A 128 -4.20 11.32 20.91
N PHE A 129 -3.21 11.95 21.52
CA PHE A 129 -2.34 11.30 22.48
C PHE A 129 -2.10 12.22 23.67
N MET A 130 -2.45 11.77 24.89
CA MET A 130 -2.29 12.50 26.15
C MET A 130 -2.75 13.97 26.09
N GLY A 131 -3.94 14.22 25.50
CA GLY A 131 -4.48 15.57 25.35
C GLY A 131 -3.95 16.37 24.16
N ASN A 132 -2.90 15.88 23.49
CA ASN A 132 -2.35 16.51 22.29
C ASN A 132 -3.01 15.94 21.02
N ILE A 133 -3.18 16.79 20.03
CA ILE A 133 -3.62 16.40 18.70
C ILE A 133 -2.42 16.42 17.77
N VAL A 134 -2.08 15.26 17.24
CA VAL A 134 -1.03 15.13 16.21
C VAL A 134 -1.68 14.96 14.85
N LYS A 135 -1.25 15.73 13.87
CA LYS A 135 -1.67 15.63 12.48
C LYS A 135 -0.47 15.18 11.65
N ALA A 136 -0.67 14.20 10.79
CA ALA A 136 0.34 13.71 9.86
C ALA A 136 -0.24 13.76 8.44
N GLN A 137 0.56 14.24 7.49
CA GLN A 137 0.25 14.21 6.07
C GLN A 137 1.40 13.52 5.36
N ASN A 138 1.07 12.56 4.53
CA ASN A 138 2.02 11.80 3.74
C ASN A 138 1.51 11.70 2.31
N THR A 139 2.40 11.86 1.34
CA THR A 139 2.09 11.70 -0.08
C THR A 139 3.04 10.66 -0.67
N ALA A 140 2.49 9.70 -1.37
CA ALA A 140 3.25 8.74 -2.16
C ALA A 140 2.91 8.91 -3.64
N ILE A 141 3.93 8.92 -4.49
CA ILE A 141 3.81 8.94 -5.93
C ILE A 141 4.54 7.71 -6.45
N TYR A 142 3.84 6.90 -7.23
CA TYR A 142 4.37 5.67 -7.79
C TYR A 142 4.73 5.92 -9.25
N GLY A 143 6.01 5.72 -9.58
CA GLY A 143 6.52 5.76 -10.95
C GLY A 143 6.62 4.37 -11.56
N MET A 144 6.84 4.31 -12.87
CA MET A 144 7.24 3.07 -13.52
C MET A 144 8.52 2.54 -12.85
N PRO A 145 8.61 1.25 -12.49
CA PRO A 145 9.85 0.69 -12.01
C PRO A 145 10.91 0.87 -13.13
N ALA A 146 11.85 1.77 -12.91
CA ALA A 146 13.02 1.87 -13.74
C ALA A 146 13.91 0.67 -13.39
N LEU A 147 13.91 -0.35 -14.24
CA LEU A 147 14.96 -1.35 -14.24
C LEU A 147 16.23 -0.62 -14.67
N ASN A 148 17.08 -0.32 -13.72
CA ASN A 148 18.44 0.15 -13.99
C ASN A 148 19.19 -1.03 -14.62
N LYS A 149 19.13 -1.13 -15.95
CA LYS A 149 19.79 -2.21 -16.71
C LYS A 149 21.29 -2.30 -16.40
N ASP A 150 21.88 -1.18 -16.02
CA ASP A 150 23.31 -1.09 -15.73
C ASP A 150 23.71 -1.66 -14.36
N SER A 151 22.77 -1.78 -13.41
CA SER A 151 23.05 -2.29 -12.07
C SER A 151 22.61 -3.75 -11.86
N VAL A 152 21.69 -4.27 -12.66
CA VAL A 152 21.17 -5.65 -12.50
C VAL A 152 21.98 -6.65 -13.35
N GLY A 153 22.60 -6.20 -14.44
CA GLY A 153 23.36 -7.07 -15.34
C GLY A 153 24.69 -7.60 -14.79
N SER A 154 25.19 -7.08 -13.66
CA SER A 154 26.47 -7.48 -13.07
C SER A 154 26.34 -8.12 -11.67
N LEU A 155 25.17 -8.06 -11.05
CA LEU A 155 24.96 -8.62 -9.71
C LEU A 155 24.56 -10.10 -9.81
N THR A 156 25.33 -10.95 -9.15
CA THR A 156 24.90 -12.34 -8.92
C THR A 156 23.64 -12.35 -8.06
N MET A 157 22.81 -13.42 -8.15
CA MET A 157 21.63 -13.58 -7.31
C MET A 157 21.95 -13.42 -5.82
N ARG A 158 23.12 -13.88 -5.38
CA ARG A 158 23.60 -13.70 -4.01
C ARG A 158 23.76 -12.22 -3.64
N GLN A 159 24.44 -11.46 -4.49
CA GLN A 159 24.65 -10.01 -4.25
C GLN A 159 23.33 -9.24 -4.25
N LEU A 160 22.38 -9.63 -5.12
CA LEU A 160 21.03 -9.05 -5.10
C LEU A 160 20.32 -9.34 -3.78
N MET A 161 20.35 -10.58 -3.31
CA MET A 161 19.74 -10.96 -2.03
C MET A 161 20.40 -10.27 -0.84
N ASP A 162 21.72 -10.09 -0.87
CA ASP A 162 22.42 -9.35 0.18
C ASP A 162 22.08 -7.87 0.20
N SER A 163 21.82 -7.26 -0.97
CA SER A 163 21.44 -5.85 -1.08
C SER A 163 20.06 -5.51 -0.52
N ILE A 164 19.13 -6.48 -0.51
CA ILE A 164 17.76 -6.30 0.02
C ILE A 164 17.62 -6.76 1.48
N ARG A 165 18.66 -7.33 2.04
CA ARG A 165 18.65 -7.86 3.40
C ARG A 165 18.82 -6.74 4.42
N HIS A 166 17.96 -6.75 5.45
CA HIS A 166 18.00 -5.76 6.52
C HIS A 166 18.99 -6.11 7.64
N ASN A 167 19.31 -7.39 7.83
CA ASN A 167 20.23 -7.86 8.85
C ASN A 167 21.40 -8.63 8.23
N THR A 168 22.58 -8.52 8.82
CA THR A 168 23.72 -9.34 8.43
C THR A 168 23.46 -10.81 8.76
N LEU A 169 23.85 -11.71 7.85
CA LEU A 169 23.76 -13.14 8.11
C LEU A 169 24.66 -13.56 9.28
N THR A 170 24.18 -14.48 10.08
CA THR A 170 25.02 -15.21 11.01
C THR A 170 26.02 -16.11 10.25
N THR A 171 27.08 -16.55 10.92
CA THR A 171 28.09 -17.44 10.32
C THR A 171 27.45 -18.72 9.77
N GLU A 172 26.49 -19.29 10.51
CA GLU A 172 25.77 -20.52 10.13
C GLU A 172 24.88 -20.32 8.92
N GLU A 173 24.10 -19.24 8.91
CA GLU A 173 23.27 -18.88 7.77
C GLU A 173 24.11 -18.63 6.51
N ASN A 174 25.22 -17.94 6.64
CA ASN A 174 26.13 -17.69 5.53
C ASN A 174 26.71 -18.98 4.94
N ALA A 175 27.03 -19.97 5.78
CA ALA A 175 27.49 -21.28 5.33
C ALA A 175 26.41 -22.04 4.54
N ILE A 176 25.16 -21.99 4.99
CA ILE A 176 24.01 -22.60 4.28
C ILE A 176 23.80 -21.93 2.92
N TYR A 177 23.76 -20.61 2.89
CA TYR A 177 23.58 -19.86 1.63
C TYR A 177 24.73 -20.12 0.64
N THR A 178 25.98 -20.20 1.12
CA THR A 178 27.13 -20.49 0.25
C THR A 178 27.00 -21.86 -0.43
N LYS A 179 26.56 -22.88 0.32
CA LYS A 179 26.32 -24.22 -0.25
C LYS A 179 25.18 -24.21 -1.26
N TYR A 180 24.07 -23.50 -0.97
CA TYR A 180 22.93 -23.41 -1.85
C TYR A 180 23.30 -22.78 -3.21
N TYR A 181 23.98 -21.65 -3.19
CA TYR A 181 24.37 -20.98 -4.44
C TYR A 181 25.46 -21.72 -5.22
N ALA A 182 26.32 -22.46 -4.54
CA ALA A 182 27.27 -23.34 -5.20
C ALA A 182 26.57 -24.49 -5.93
N ALA A 183 25.54 -25.08 -5.34
CA ALA A 183 24.73 -26.11 -5.98
C ALA A 183 23.98 -25.57 -7.20
N LEU A 184 23.34 -24.40 -7.10
CA LEU A 184 22.65 -23.77 -8.24
C LEU A 184 23.58 -23.46 -9.42
N ALA A 185 24.83 -23.10 -9.17
CA ALA A 185 25.79 -22.84 -10.22
C ALA A 185 26.24 -24.12 -10.96
N GLN A 186 26.17 -25.27 -10.29
CA GLN A 186 26.50 -26.57 -10.90
C GLN A 186 25.35 -27.13 -11.73
N ASP A 187 24.08 -26.84 -11.36
CA ASP A 187 22.89 -27.29 -12.12
C ASP A 187 22.64 -26.44 -13.37
N SER A 188 23.37 -25.34 -13.56
CA SER A 188 23.16 -24.41 -14.69
C SER A 188 24.18 -24.64 -15.83
N THR A 189 25.00 -25.68 -15.76
CA THR A 189 25.96 -26.13 -16.80
C THR A 189 25.48 -27.43 -17.42
#